data_8cc0e75d4abc4ef93f74d3fbf2f408f2
#
_entry.id   8cc0e75d4abc4ef93f74d3fbf2f408f2
#
_cell.length_a   1.000
_cell.length_b   1.000
_cell.length_c   1.000
_cell.angle_alpha   90.00
_cell.angle_beta   90.00
_cell.angle_gamma   90.00
#
_symmetry.space_group_name_H-M   'P 1'
#
loop_
_entity.id
_entity.type
_entity.pdbx_description
1 polymer ?
#
loop_
_entity_poly.entity_id
_entity_poly.type
_entity_poly.pdbx_seq_one_letter_code
_entity_poly.pdbx_strand_id
1 'polypeptide(L)'
;MLLIYPPVAKPCEPPAGMARLCGALNHYGTRYTVLDANLEGLLSLLKTPPSSSDTWTKRASRHLPGHLASLNGWDVYKDEGRYRHAIKDLNRLLEMAARPNRVRLGLANYEHEELSPVRSADIIRAAENPEDNPFYPYFGKRLTDLLKTEQPSMIGFSLNYLSQALCTFAMVGFLKRERPGIKLVLGGGLVTSWMRRPNWKNPFNGLADHLVAGEGEAPLLSIINIRYEPLHLTPGYDSLPIRDYFAPGPILPYSSSTGCYWNRCSFCPERAEGNPYIAIPTDEVIHDLLHLVDKQKPVLIHLLDNAISPSLMKAICERPLGVPWYGFARMTHPLTDPDFCQSLRRSGCAMLQLGLESGDQTVLDNLQKGIDLEDASSVLRNLKEAGIATYVYLLFGTPPEGPVEARRTLEFVVRHHDSIRFLNLAIFNMPIYGPEARQMETKTFYEGDLSFYTSFDHPKGWSRQRIRQFLDKELRRHPNIALILRRDPPVFTSNHAPLFVLNDKTNY
;
A
#
# COMPACT_ATOMS: atom_id res chain seq x y z
N MET A 1 -17.45 11.79 17.32
CA MET A 1 -17.27 11.03 16.06
C MET A 1 -16.27 9.92 16.29
N LEU A 2 -16.44 8.74 15.66
CA LEU A 2 -15.47 7.65 15.67
C LEU A 2 -14.95 7.44 14.25
N LEU A 3 -13.63 7.42 14.09
CA LEU A 3 -12.96 7.08 12.81
C LEU A 3 -12.35 5.69 12.92
N ILE A 4 -12.60 4.83 11.93
CA ILE A 4 -12.15 3.44 11.93
C ILE A 4 -11.28 3.15 10.71
N TYR A 5 -10.11 2.55 10.95
CA TYR A 5 -9.29 1.93 9.92
C TYR A 5 -9.49 0.42 9.96
N PRO A 6 -10.22 -0.17 9.00
CA PRO A 6 -10.63 -1.57 9.06
C PRO A 6 -9.52 -2.53 8.64
N PRO A 7 -9.55 -3.82 9.06
CA PRO A 7 -8.66 -4.86 8.53
C PRO A 7 -9.03 -5.22 7.07
N VAL A 8 -8.13 -5.66 6.20
CA VAL A 8 -6.72 -5.98 6.44
C VAL A 8 -5.85 -5.06 5.60
N ALA A 9 -4.86 -4.48 6.25
CA ALA A 9 -3.80 -3.72 5.59
C ALA A 9 -2.47 -4.01 6.31
N LYS A 10 -1.34 -3.66 5.72
CA LYS A 10 -0.03 -3.88 6.35
C LYS A 10 0.08 -3.17 7.70
N PRO A 11 0.36 -3.89 8.81
CA PRO A 11 0.40 -3.30 10.14
C PRO A 11 1.78 -2.74 10.52
N CYS A 12 2.45 -2.03 9.63
CA CYS A 12 3.84 -1.60 9.79
C CYS A 12 4.03 -0.08 9.89
N GLU A 13 2.98 0.66 9.61
CA GLU A 13 2.92 2.12 9.68
C GLU A 13 1.47 2.59 9.81
N PRO A 14 1.21 3.77 10.37
CA PRO A 14 -0.16 4.30 10.50
C PRO A 14 -0.76 4.66 9.15
N PRO A 15 -2.09 4.63 8.99
CA PRO A 15 -2.75 5.00 7.74
C PRO A 15 -2.69 6.52 7.50
N ALA A 16 -1.99 6.97 6.45
CA ALA A 16 -1.81 8.38 6.13
C ALA A 16 -3.13 9.14 5.92
N GLY A 17 -4.12 8.51 5.29
CA GLY A 17 -5.44 9.12 5.10
C GLY A 17 -6.15 9.42 6.42
N MET A 18 -5.98 8.55 7.43
CA MET A 18 -6.50 8.82 8.79
C MET A 18 -5.75 9.97 9.44
N ALA A 19 -4.43 10.03 9.31
CA ALA A 19 -3.63 11.12 9.85
C ALA A 19 -4.03 12.48 9.23
N ARG A 20 -4.33 12.54 7.93
CA ARG A 20 -4.85 13.74 7.26
C ARG A 20 -6.20 14.17 7.85
N LEU A 21 -7.14 13.24 8.02
CA LEU A 21 -8.44 13.54 8.65
C LEU A 21 -8.26 14.03 10.09
N CYS A 22 -7.37 13.41 10.86
CA CYS A 22 -7.04 13.84 12.23
C CYS A 22 -6.46 15.26 12.25
N GLY A 23 -5.55 15.59 11.31
CA GLY A 23 -5.00 16.93 11.18
C GLY A 23 -6.10 17.96 10.93
N ALA A 24 -7.02 17.69 10.01
CA ALA A 24 -8.16 18.56 9.72
C ALA A 24 -9.09 18.71 10.95
N LEU A 25 -9.46 17.62 11.60
CA LEU A 25 -10.33 17.67 12.78
C LEU A 25 -9.69 18.40 13.95
N ASN A 26 -8.38 18.25 14.16
CA ASN A 26 -7.61 18.98 15.18
C ASN A 26 -7.62 20.49 14.91
N HIS A 27 -7.39 20.90 13.66
CA HIS A 27 -7.40 22.31 13.25
C HIS A 27 -8.73 22.98 13.58
N TYR A 28 -9.84 22.30 13.35
CA TYR A 28 -11.19 22.83 13.65
C TYR A 28 -11.70 22.51 15.07
N GLY A 29 -10.84 21.98 15.95
CA GLY A 29 -11.19 21.71 17.36
C GLY A 29 -12.29 20.66 17.54
N THR A 30 -12.47 19.74 16.59
CA THR A 30 -13.52 18.73 16.60
C THR A 30 -13.14 17.54 17.49
N ARG A 31 -14.04 17.14 18.41
CA ARG A 31 -13.83 15.92 19.22
C ARG A 31 -14.05 14.65 18.38
N TYR A 32 -13.06 13.77 18.36
CA TYR A 32 -13.10 12.48 17.70
C TYR A 32 -12.30 11.43 18.46
N THR A 33 -12.58 10.16 18.14
CA THR A 33 -11.82 9.00 18.59
C THR A 33 -11.37 8.22 17.35
N VAL A 34 -10.16 7.66 17.36
CA VAL A 34 -9.65 6.79 16.28
C VAL A 34 -9.58 5.36 16.77
N LEU A 35 -10.02 4.42 15.94
CA LEU A 35 -9.82 3.00 16.11
C LEU A 35 -9.02 2.45 14.93
N ASP A 36 -7.77 2.05 15.14
CA ASP A 36 -7.07 1.18 14.21
C ASP A 36 -7.51 -0.28 14.42
N ALA A 37 -8.65 -0.62 13.84
CA ALA A 37 -9.21 -1.96 13.91
C ALA A 37 -8.38 -2.98 13.11
N ASN A 38 -7.50 -2.52 12.20
CA ASN A 38 -6.57 -3.37 11.50
C ASN A 38 -5.47 -3.89 12.45
N LEU A 39 -4.77 -2.97 13.12
CA LEU A 39 -3.69 -3.33 14.04
C LEU A 39 -4.23 -4.13 15.24
N GLU A 40 -5.26 -3.60 15.93
CA GLU A 40 -5.87 -4.28 17.08
C GLU A 40 -6.44 -5.65 16.69
N GLY A 41 -7.12 -5.75 15.53
CA GLY A 41 -7.73 -7.00 15.06
C GLY A 41 -6.69 -8.06 14.70
N LEU A 42 -5.63 -7.70 14.00
CA LEU A 42 -4.52 -8.62 13.69
C LEU A 42 -3.83 -9.12 14.96
N LEU A 43 -3.55 -8.22 15.92
CA LEU A 43 -2.99 -8.61 17.23
C LEU A 43 -3.94 -9.53 18.03
N SER A 44 -5.24 -9.31 17.95
CA SER A 44 -6.25 -10.18 18.56
C SER A 44 -6.24 -11.58 17.96
N LEU A 45 -6.24 -11.68 16.62
CA LEU A 45 -6.20 -12.97 15.92
C LEU A 45 -4.90 -13.74 16.17
N LEU A 46 -3.76 -13.06 16.20
CA LEU A 46 -2.47 -13.67 16.49
C LEU A 46 -2.44 -14.34 17.90
N LYS A 47 -3.18 -13.78 18.85
CA LYS A 47 -3.31 -14.32 20.22
C LYS A 47 -4.36 -15.42 20.35
N THR A 48 -5.19 -15.64 19.31
CA THR A 48 -6.20 -16.70 19.32
C THR A 48 -5.53 -18.07 19.26
N PRO A 49 -5.91 -19.04 20.11
CA PRO A 49 -5.36 -20.38 20.04
C PRO A 49 -5.53 -20.97 18.63
N PRO A 50 -4.46 -21.50 18.02
CA PRO A 50 -4.56 -22.02 16.66
C PRO A 50 -5.44 -23.27 16.59
N SER A 51 -6.26 -23.36 15.55
CA SER A 51 -7.11 -24.53 15.27
C SER A 51 -6.32 -25.76 14.81
N SER A 52 -5.04 -25.60 14.46
CA SER A 52 -4.17 -26.67 13.97
C SER A 52 -3.15 -27.11 15.02
N SER A 53 -2.90 -28.45 15.06
CA SER A 53 -1.91 -29.05 15.94
C SER A 53 -0.58 -29.39 15.25
N ASP A 54 -0.38 -28.94 13.99
CA ASP A 54 0.87 -29.22 13.25
C ASP A 54 2.10 -28.57 13.92
N THR A 55 3.27 -29.14 13.65
CA THR A 55 4.53 -28.76 14.30
C THR A 55 4.91 -27.30 14.03
N TRP A 56 4.67 -26.82 12.80
CA TRP A 56 4.98 -25.42 12.44
C TRP A 56 4.10 -24.44 13.21
N THR A 57 2.78 -24.65 13.21
CA THR A 57 1.84 -23.77 13.93
C THR A 57 2.11 -23.75 15.44
N LYS A 58 2.39 -24.91 16.07
CA LYS A 58 2.79 -24.99 17.49
C LYS A 58 4.06 -24.20 17.77
N ARG A 59 5.07 -24.34 16.92
CA ARG A 59 6.32 -23.59 17.04
C ARG A 59 6.10 -22.08 16.87
N ALA A 60 5.38 -21.66 15.83
CA ALA A 60 5.05 -20.26 15.58
C ALA A 60 4.31 -19.63 16.77
N SER A 61 3.31 -20.32 17.33
CA SER A 61 2.57 -19.87 18.52
C SER A 61 3.48 -19.69 19.75
N ARG A 62 4.42 -20.62 19.98
CA ARG A 62 5.39 -20.50 21.08
C ARG A 62 6.32 -19.31 20.93
N HIS A 63 6.72 -18.99 19.70
CA HIS A 63 7.66 -17.90 19.40
C HIS A 63 6.97 -16.55 19.14
N LEU A 64 5.63 -16.49 19.11
CA LEU A 64 4.87 -15.26 18.83
C LEU A 64 5.30 -14.05 19.67
N PRO A 65 5.45 -14.12 21.01
CA PRO A 65 5.89 -12.96 21.80
C PRO A 65 7.28 -12.46 21.37
N GLY A 66 8.19 -13.39 21.09
CA GLY A 66 9.54 -13.07 20.63
C GLY A 66 9.54 -12.44 19.23
N HIS A 67 8.69 -12.91 18.31
CA HIS A 67 8.56 -12.33 16.96
C HIS A 67 8.02 -10.90 17.02
N LEU A 68 6.95 -10.65 17.80
CA LEU A 68 6.39 -9.31 17.96
C LEU A 68 7.40 -8.36 18.60
N ALA A 69 8.07 -8.77 19.67
CA ALA A 69 9.11 -7.96 20.31
C ALA A 69 10.29 -7.66 19.36
N SER A 70 10.70 -8.65 18.55
CA SER A 70 11.81 -8.47 17.61
C SER A 70 11.46 -7.51 16.47
N LEU A 71 10.22 -7.52 15.96
CA LEU A 71 9.78 -6.59 14.93
C LEU A 71 9.72 -5.13 15.43
N ASN A 72 9.50 -4.92 16.72
CA ASN A 72 9.52 -3.61 17.37
C ASN A 72 10.93 -3.18 17.82
N GLY A 73 11.95 -3.91 17.40
CA GLY A 73 13.37 -3.60 17.69
C GLY A 73 14.23 -3.72 16.43
N TRP A 74 15.43 -3.14 16.48
CA TRP A 74 16.34 -3.09 15.33
C TRP A 74 17.04 -4.43 15.02
N ASP A 75 17.16 -5.34 15.99
CA ASP A 75 18.01 -6.52 15.82
C ASP A 75 17.56 -7.50 14.75
N VAL A 76 16.24 -7.62 14.52
CA VAL A 76 15.71 -8.48 13.46
C VAL A 76 16.01 -7.91 12.07
N TYR A 77 16.13 -6.60 11.94
CA TYR A 77 16.41 -5.94 10.65
C TYR A 77 17.87 -6.01 10.23
N LYS A 78 18.79 -6.46 11.12
CA LYS A 78 20.18 -6.79 10.79
C LYS A 78 20.31 -8.14 10.09
N ASP A 79 19.27 -9.00 10.14
CA ASP A 79 19.29 -10.35 9.60
C ASP A 79 17.99 -10.64 8.82
N GLU A 80 18.11 -10.57 7.48
CA GLU A 80 16.97 -10.82 6.57
C GLU A 80 16.34 -12.21 6.76
N GLY A 81 17.12 -13.21 7.17
CA GLY A 81 16.64 -14.56 7.43
C GLY A 81 15.73 -14.61 8.67
N ARG A 82 16.16 -13.96 9.76
CA ARG A 82 15.36 -13.85 11.00
C ARG A 82 14.10 -13.03 10.78
N TYR A 83 14.20 -11.89 10.08
CA TYR A 83 13.05 -11.07 9.69
C TYR A 83 12.02 -11.88 8.89
N ARG A 84 12.49 -12.56 7.83
CA ARG A 84 11.64 -13.44 7.00
C ARG A 84 10.98 -14.54 7.81
N HIS A 85 11.71 -15.15 8.75
CA HIS A 85 11.18 -16.20 9.60
C HIS A 85 10.04 -15.70 10.50
N ALA A 86 10.24 -14.53 11.14
CA ALA A 86 9.21 -13.90 11.96
C ALA A 86 7.93 -13.62 11.14
N ILE A 87 8.08 -13.00 9.96
CA ILE A 87 6.94 -12.70 9.08
C ILE A 87 6.21 -13.97 8.62
N LYS A 88 6.92 -15.05 8.29
CA LYS A 88 6.31 -16.33 7.89
C LYS A 88 5.52 -16.98 9.04
N ASP A 89 6.05 -16.95 10.24
CA ASP A 89 5.40 -17.51 11.41
C ASP A 89 4.13 -16.71 11.78
N LEU A 90 4.16 -15.36 11.70
CA LEU A 90 2.97 -14.53 11.90
C LEU A 90 1.88 -14.82 10.86
N ASN A 91 2.27 -14.92 9.58
CA ASN A 91 1.31 -15.27 8.52
C ASN A 91 0.70 -16.65 8.74
N ARG A 92 1.50 -17.64 9.20
CA ARG A 92 0.99 -18.97 9.52
C ARG A 92 -0.05 -18.93 10.61
N LEU A 93 0.16 -18.16 11.67
CA LEU A 93 -0.80 -18.02 12.75
C LEU A 93 -2.11 -17.36 12.28
N LEU A 94 -2.04 -16.28 11.51
CA LEU A 94 -3.21 -15.62 10.94
C LEU A 94 -4.00 -16.55 10.01
N GLU A 95 -3.32 -17.28 9.13
CA GLU A 95 -3.93 -18.28 8.25
C GLU A 95 -4.71 -19.33 9.07
N MET A 96 -4.10 -19.85 10.13
CA MET A 96 -4.73 -20.88 10.95
C MET A 96 -5.88 -20.33 11.80
N ALA A 97 -5.79 -19.10 12.28
CA ALA A 97 -6.86 -18.45 13.03
C ALA A 97 -8.11 -18.17 12.17
N ALA A 98 -7.90 -17.79 10.90
CA ALA A 98 -9.00 -17.44 9.99
C ALA A 98 -9.58 -18.64 9.20
N ARG A 99 -8.89 -19.78 9.19
CA ARG A 99 -9.29 -20.98 8.43
C ARG A 99 -10.70 -21.50 8.74
N PRO A 100 -11.19 -21.49 10.00
CA PRO A 100 -12.57 -21.90 10.31
C PRO A 100 -13.63 -21.07 9.58
N ASN A 101 -13.33 -19.80 9.27
CA ASN A 101 -14.18 -18.88 8.54
C ASN A 101 -13.98 -18.96 7.02
N ARG A 102 -13.26 -19.96 6.49
CA ARG A 102 -12.93 -20.13 5.07
C ARG A 102 -12.18 -18.93 4.48
N VAL A 103 -11.28 -18.34 5.27
CA VAL A 103 -10.48 -17.18 4.89
C VAL A 103 -9.00 -17.56 4.89
N ARG A 104 -8.32 -17.23 3.79
CA ARG A 104 -6.86 -17.19 3.72
C ARG A 104 -6.41 -15.79 4.13
N LEU A 105 -5.85 -15.71 5.33
CA LEU A 105 -5.45 -14.46 5.97
C LEU A 105 -3.94 -14.37 6.12
N GLY A 106 -3.38 -13.22 5.78
CA GLY A 106 -2.01 -12.83 6.07
C GLY A 106 -1.95 -11.40 6.59
N LEU A 107 -0.74 -10.92 6.87
CA LEU A 107 -0.51 -9.54 7.36
C LEU A 107 -0.92 -8.44 6.37
N ALA A 108 -1.09 -8.78 5.09
CA ALA A 108 -1.40 -7.80 4.04
C ALA A 108 -2.51 -8.28 3.08
N ASN A 109 -3.07 -9.46 3.30
CA ASN A 109 -4.04 -10.05 2.38
C ASN A 109 -5.19 -10.73 3.12
N TYR A 110 -6.38 -10.63 2.53
CA TYR A 110 -7.61 -11.29 2.99
C TYR A 110 -8.33 -11.85 1.76
N GLU A 111 -8.46 -13.15 1.69
CA GLU A 111 -9.17 -13.85 0.61
C GLU A 111 -10.21 -14.80 1.22
N HIS A 112 -11.47 -14.57 0.94
CA HIS A 112 -12.54 -15.47 1.31
C HIS A 112 -12.79 -16.49 0.18
N GLU A 113 -13.04 -17.75 0.51
CA GLU A 113 -13.22 -18.82 -0.50
C GLU A 113 -14.47 -18.64 -1.37
N GLU A 114 -15.53 -18.03 -0.83
CA GLU A 114 -16.84 -17.88 -1.50
C GLU A 114 -17.16 -16.41 -1.83
N LEU A 115 -16.74 -15.45 -1.01
CA LEU A 115 -17.08 -14.04 -1.16
C LEU A 115 -15.98 -13.27 -1.88
N SER A 116 -16.36 -12.46 -2.85
CA SER A 116 -15.46 -11.63 -3.63
C SER A 116 -15.61 -10.13 -3.30
N PRO A 117 -14.51 -9.41 -3.01
CA PRO A 117 -14.55 -7.97 -2.75
C PRO A 117 -14.84 -7.13 -4.00
N VAL A 118 -14.96 -7.77 -5.18
CA VAL A 118 -15.32 -7.10 -6.44
C VAL A 118 -16.76 -7.38 -6.87
N ARG A 119 -17.56 -8.01 -6.00
CA ARG A 119 -19.01 -8.21 -6.19
C ARG A 119 -19.80 -7.49 -5.10
N SER A 120 -20.62 -6.52 -5.47
CA SER A 120 -21.43 -5.79 -4.49
C SER A 120 -22.36 -6.69 -3.69
N ALA A 121 -22.94 -7.73 -4.33
CA ALA A 121 -23.78 -8.72 -3.65
C ALA A 121 -23.03 -9.48 -2.55
N ASP A 122 -21.77 -9.85 -2.79
CA ASP A 122 -20.95 -10.56 -1.80
C ASP A 122 -20.55 -9.63 -0.63
N ILE A 123 -20.29 -8.37 -0.93
CA ILE A 123 -20.01 -7.34 0.09
C ILE A 123 -21.27 -7.10 0.95
N ILE A 124 -22.45 -7.04 0.36
CA ILE A 124 -23.72 -6.93 1.09
C ILE A 124 -23.94 -8.16 1.95
N ARG A 125 -23.71 -9.37 1.42
CA ARG A 125 -23.78 -10.62 2.20
C ARG A 125 -22.85 -10.62 3.41
N ALA A 126 -21.64 -10.05 3.28
CA ALA A 126 -20.74 -9.89 4.41
C ALA A 126 -21.29 -8.94 5.49
N ALA A 127 -22.03 -7.90 5.09
CA ALA A 127 -22.73 -7.03 6.05
C ALA A 127 -23.94 -7.71 6.72
N GLU A 128 -24.65 -8.58 6.01
CA GLU A 128 -25.77 -9.33 6.55
C GLU A 128 -25.35 -10.39 7.56
N ASN A 129 -24.11 -10.95 7.42
CA ASN A 129 -23.59 -12.05 8.25
C ASN A 129 -22.23 -11.69 8.87
N PRO A 130 -22.13 -10.65 9.69
CA PRO A 130 -20.86 -10.21 10.26
C PRO A 130 -20.20 -11.26 11.16
N GLU A 131 -20.95 -12.21 11.70
CA GLU A 131 -20.47 -13.31 12.55
C GLU A 131 -19.55 -14.29 11.79
N ASP A 132 -19.71 -14.38 10.46
CA ASP A 132 -18.89 -15.24 9.61
C ASP A 132 -17.47 -14.66 9.39
N ASN A 133 -17.25 -13.39 9.79
CA ASN A 133 -15.96 -12.74 9.64
C ASN A 133 -14.99 -13.16 10.75
N PRO A 134 -13.73 -13.58 10.46
CA PRO A 134 -12.78 -14.01 11.47
C PRO A 134 -12.46 -12.93 12.52
N PHE A 135 -12.64 -11.66 12.21
CA PHE A 135 -12.45 -10.55 13.15
C PHE A 135 -13.68 -10.25 14.02
N TYR A 136 -14.81 -10.93 13.80
CA TYR A 136 -16.06 -10.67 14.55
C TYR A 136 -15.90 -10.76 16.09
N PRO A 137 -15.23 -11.77 16.65
CA PRO A 137 -15.04 -11.85 18.10
C PRO A 137 -14.32 -10.63 18.68
N TYR A 138 -13.41 -10.02 17.91
CA TYR A 138 -12.72 -8.81 18.28
C TYR A 138 -13.62 -7.57 18.08
N PHE A 139 -14.07 -7.32 16.83
CA PHE A 139 -14.75 -6.06 16.54
C PHE A 139 -16.14 -5.97 17.16
N GLY A 140 -16.87 -7.08 17.31
CA GLY A 140 -18.17 -7.11 17.95
C GLY A 140 -18.09 -6.57 19.37
N LYS A 141 -17.15 -7.09 20.17
CA LYS A 141 -16.89 -6.58 21.51
C LYS A 141 -16.40 -5.13 21.52
N ARG A 142 -15.34 -4.86 20.75
CA ARG A 142 -14.67 -3.55 20.73
C ARG A 142 -15.59 -2.41 20.32
N LEU A 143 -16.39 -2.62 19.26
CA LEU A 143 -17.37 -1.62 18.80
C LEU A 143 -18.52 -1.42 19.78
N THR A 144 -19.01 -2.51 20.40
CA THR A 144 -20.03 -2.39 21.47
C THR A 144 -19.52 -1.54 22.63
N ASP A 145 -18.27 -1.77 23.07
CA ASP A 145 -17.66 -0.97 24.15
C ASP A 145 -17.53 0.49 23.73
N LEU A 146 -17.04 0.79 22.51
CA LEU A 146 -16.92 2.16 21.99
C LEU A 146 -18.26 2.87 21.80
N LEU A 147 -19.30 2.15 21.37
CA LEU A 147 -20.66 2.72 21.27
C LEU A 147 -21.21 3.14 22.64
N LYS A 148 -20.86 2.41 23.70
CA LYS A 148 -21.27 2.73 25.08
C LYS A 148 -20.46 3.91 25.68
N THR A 149 -19.13 3.87 25.53
CA THR A 149 -18.23 4.84 26.16
C THR A 149 -18.16 6.18 25.43
N GLU A 150 -18.02 6.15 24.09
CA GLU A 150 -17.83 7.36 23.28
C GLU A 150 -19.15 7.94 22.76
N GLN A 151 -20.20 7.13 22.67
CA GLN A 151 -21.52 7.50 22.16
C GLN A 151 -21.45 8.30 20.84
N PRO A 152 -20.73 7.83 19.82
CA PRO A 152 -20.51 8.60 18.61
C PRO A 152 -21.84 8.85 17.89
N SER A 153 -22.04 10.08 17.39
CA SER A 153 -23.17 10.42 16.52
C SER A 153 -22.95 9.96 15.08
N MET A 154 -21.68 9.75 14.69
CA MET A 154 -21.26 9.35 13.36
C MET A 154 -20.01 8.47 13.44
N ILE A 155 -19.91 7.49 12.52
CA ILE A 155 -18.73 6.64 12.36
C ILE A 155 -18.24 6.75 10.92
N GLY A 156 -16.94 7.06 10.74
CA GLY A 156 -16.26 7.11 9.46
C GLY A 156 -15.32 5.92 9.27
N PHE A 157 -15.33 5.30 8.08
CA PHE A 157 -14.42 4.24 7.70
C PHE A 157 -13.46 4.71 6.60
N SER A 158 -12.17 4.42 6.75
CA SER A 158 -11.15 4.65 5.72
C SER A 158 -10.85 3.33 4.98
N LEU A 159 -11.56 3.09 3.89
CA LEU A 159 -11.51 1.88 3.07
C LEU A 159 -10.62 2.12 1.83
N ASN A 160 -9.42 1.53 1.81
CA ASN A 160 -8.41 1.82 0.80
C ASN A 160 -8.08 0.61 -0.10
N TYR A 161 -8.24 -0.61 0.40
CA TYR A 161 -7.79 -1.83 -0.28
C TYR A 161 -8.93 -2.85 -0.41
N LEU A 162 -8.90 -3.68 -1.48
CA LEU A 162 -9.84 -4.79 -1.65
C LEU A 162 -9.84 -5.76 -0.46
N SER A 163 -8.65 -5.97 0.16
CA SER A 163 -8.51 -6.80 1.36
C SER A 163 -9.28 -6.28 2.58
N GLN A 164 -9.67 -5.01 2.59
CA GLN A 164 -10.48 -4.41 3.67
C GLN A 164 -11.98 -4.50 3.42
N ALA A 165 -12.42 -4.69 2.16
CA ALA A 165 -13.83 -4.50 1.79
C ALA A 165 -14.80 -5.40 2.59
N LEU A 166 -14.59 -6.71 2.59
CA LEU A 166 -15.47 -7.65 3.29
C LEU A 166 -15.49 -7.41 4.79
N CYS A 167 -14.33 -7.13 5.40
CA CYS A 167 -14.24 -6.80 6.82
C CYS A 167 -14.94 -5.47 7.17
N THR A 168 -14.78 -4.45 6.32
CA THR A 168 -15.45 -3.15 6.51
C THR A 168 -16.94 -3.33 6.53
N PHE A 169 -17.50 -4.05 5.55
CA PHE A 169 -18.95 -4.22 5.46
C PHE A 169 -19.52 -5.16 6.52
N ALA A 170 -18.75 -6.15 7.01
CA ALA A 170 -19.13 -6.90 8.20
C ALA A 170 -19.25 -5.98 9.44
N MET A 171 -18.30 -5.05 9.63
CA MET A 171 -18.38 -4.04 10.70
C MET A 171 -19.55 -3.07 10.50
N VAL A 172 -19.81 -2.63 9.26
CA VAL A 172 -20.96 -1.78 8.89
C VAL A 172 -22.27 -2.47 9.23
N GLY A 173 -22.45 -3.72 8.82
CA GLY A 173 -23.65 -4.50 9.11
C GLY A 173 -23.88 -4.70 10.60
N PHE A 174 -22.82 -5.03 11.34
CA PHE A 174 -22.88 -5.10 12.81
C PHE A 174 -23.35 -3.79 13.42
N LEU A 175 -22.77 -2.64 13.03
CA LEU A 175 -23.13 -1.33 13.57
C LEU A 175 -24.57 -0.92 13.23
N LYS A 176 -25.06 -1.23 12.03
CA LYS A 176 -26.47 -0.96 11.65
C LYS A 176 -27.46 -1.82 12.45
N ARG A 177 -27.08 -3.03 12.86
CA ARG A 177 -27.91 -3.88 13.75
C ARG A 177 -27.92 -3.36 15.20
N GLU A 178 -26.74 -3.04 15.75
CA GLU A 178 -26.61 -2.57 17.13
C GLU A 178 -27.18 -1.16 17.33
N ARG A 179 -27.09 -0.30 16.31
CA ARG A 179 -27.53 1.09 16.37
C ARG A 179 -28.06 1.56 15.00
N PRO A 180 -29.29 1.21 14.61
CA PRO A 180 -29.84 1.48 13.28
C PRO A 180 -29.79 2.95 12.84
N GLY A 181 -29.89 3.90 13.78
CA GLY A 181 -29.83 5.33 13.52
C GLY A 181 -28.45 5.95 13.41
N ILE A 182 -27.35 5.15 13.57
CA ILE A 182 -26.00 5.69 13.47
C ILE A 182 -25.68 6.10 12.04
N LYS A 183 -25.09 7.29 11.85
CA LYS A 183 -24.62 7.75 10.54
C LYS A 183 -23.29 7.10 10.21
N LEU A 184 -23.20 6.44 9.05
CA LEU A 184 -22.01 5.78 8.55
C LEU A 184 -21.50 6.46 7.28
N VAL A 185 -20.23 6.85 7.33
CA VAL A 185 -19.50 7.50 6.24
C VAL A 185 -18.37 6.59 5.79
N LEU A 186 -18.27 6.25 4.51
CA LEU A 186 -17.20 5.48 3.93
C LEU A 186 -16.42 6.34 2.94
N GLY A 187 -15.12 6.42 3.13
CA GLY A 187 -14.17 7.08 2.23
C GLY A 187 -12.90 6.25 2.04
N GLY A 188 -11.91 6.81 1.37
CA GLY A 188 -10.63 6.18 1.07
C GLY A 188 -10.48 5.76 -0.37
N GLY A 189 -9.30 5.23 -0.72
CA GLY A 189 -8.91 4.96 -2.11
C GLY A 189 -9.85 4.01 -2.83
N LEU A 190 -10.30 2.92 -2.19
CA LEU A 190 -11.18 1.94 -2.81
C LEU A 190 -12.57 2.53 -3.11
N VAL A 191 -13.13 3.30 -2.18
CA VAL A 191 -14.42 3.99 -2.37
C VAL A 191 -14.30 5.02 -3.50
N THR A 192 -13.19 5.75 -3.54
CA THR A 192 -12.88 6.71 -4.61
C THR A 192 -12.88 6.05 -5.98
N SER A 193 -12.17 4.93 -6.12
CA SER A 193 -12.10 4.17 -7.38
C SER A 193 -13.45 3.60 -7.80
N TRP A 194 -14.29 3.18 -6.86
CA TRP A 194 -15.68 2.78 -7.18
C TRP A 194 -16.50 3.95 -7.72
N MET A 195 -16.48 5.08 -7.01
CA MET A 195 -17.33 6.24 -7.35
C MET A 195 -16.89 6.97 -8.63
N ARG A 196 -15.62 6.84 -9.06
CA ARG A 196 -15.12 7.42 -10.31
C ARG A 196 -15.51 6.65 -11.57
N ARG A 197 -16.18 5.52 -11.43
CA ARG A 197 -16.67 4.75 -12.57
C ARG A 197 -17.71 5.52 -13.36
N PRO A 198 -17.65 5.47 -14.69
CA PRO A 198 -18.76 5.98 -15.50
C PRO A 198 -20.09 5.32 -15.10
N ASN A 199 -21.13 6.13 -14.96
CA ASN A 199 -22.48 5.68 -14.58
C ASN A 199 -22.55 4.94 -13.22
N TRP A 200 -21.67 5.30 -12.27
CA TRP A 200 -21.70 4.75 -10.93
C TRP A 200 -23.10 4.84 -10.29
N LYS A 201 -23.57 3.72 -9.79
CA LYS A 201 -24.76 3.65 -8.94
C LYS A 201 -24.36 3.01 -7.63
N ASN A 202 -24.68 3.66 -6.51
CA ASN A 202 -24.34 3.13 -5.19
C ASN A 202 -25.14 1.83 -4.91
N PRO A 203 -24.48 0.67 -4.80
CA PRO A 203 -25.15 -0.58 -4.48
C PRO A 203 -25.39 -0.76 -2.97
N PHE A 204 -24.83 0.11 -2.13
CA PHE A 204 -24.78 -0.01 -0.67
C PHE A 204 -25.81 0.86 0.05
N ASN A 205 -26.94 1.16 -0.62
CA ASN A 205 -28.01 1.92 -0.02
C ASN A 205 -28.54 1.22 1.24
N GLY A 206 -28.74 1.99 2.32
CA GLY A 206 -29.14 1.46 3.62
C GLY A 206 -27.98 0.98 4.51
N LEU A 207 -26.79 0.72 3.94
CA LEU A 207 -25.57 0.35 4.70
C LEU A 207 -24.70 1.57 5.00
N ALA A 208 -24.48 2.44 4.01
CA ALA A 208 -23.70 3.67 4.17
C ALA A 208 -24.57 4.89 3.89
N ASP A 209 -24.55 5.87 4.80
CA ASP A 209 -25.30 7.12 4.64
C ASP A 209 -24.56 8.09 3.69
N HIS A 210 -23.23 8.04 3.69
CA HIS A 210 -22.39 8.84 2.81
C HIS A 210 -21.23 8.01 2.25
N LEU A 211 -20.99 8.12 0.94
CA LEU A 211 -19.76 7.68 0.28
C LEU A 211 -18.99 8.92 -0.15
N VAL A 212 -17.68 8.94 0.14
CA VAL A 212 -16.79 10.08 -0.11
C VAL A 212 -15.69 9.67 -1.08
N ALA A 213 -15.62 10.33 -2.24
CA ALA A 213 -14.55 10.14 -3.22
C ALA A 213 -13.50 11.24 -3.12
N GLY A 214 -12.24 10.88 -3.35
CA GLY A 214 -11.11 11.81 -3.31
C GLY A 214 -10.64 12.14 -1.90
N GLU A 215 -10.19 13.38 -1.71
CA GLU A 215 -9.75 13.87 -0.40
C GLU A 215 -10.93 13.97 0.57
N GLY A 216 -10.73 13.41 1.76
CA GLY A 216 -11.82 13.22 2.73
C GLY A 216 -12.08 14.41 3.65
N GLU A 217 -11.13 15.35 3.77
CA GLU A 217 -11.15 16.42 4.77
C GLU A 217 -12.36 17.35 4.59
N ALA A 218 -12.49 17.94 3.41
CA ALA A 218 -13.57 18.86 3.10
C ALA A 218 -14.97 18.21 3.18
N PRO A 219 -15.22 17.02 2.56
CA PRO A 219 -16.50 16.34 2.70
C PRO A 219 -16.82 15.95 4.14
N LEU A 220 -15.85 15.45 4.92
CA LEU A 220 -16.06 15.06 6.31
C LEU A 220 -16.48 16.27 7.16
N LEU A 221 -15.78 17.40 7.04
CA LEU A 221 -16.10 18.64 7.74
C LEU A 221 -17.50 19.18 7.35
N SER A 222 -17.83 19.11 6.05
CA SER A 222 -19.15 19.49 5.56
C SER A 222 -20.27 18.63 6.16
N ILE A 223 -20.09 17.31 6.27
CA ILE A 223 -21.08 16.38 6.87
C ILE A 223 -21.35 16.73 8.35
N ILE A 224 -20.36 17.30 9.05
CA ILE A 224 -20.51 17.75 10.44
C ILE A 224 -20.81 19.27 10.56
N ASN A 225 -21.22 19.91 9.46
CA ASN A 225 -21.58 21.31 9.38
C ASN A 225 -20.44 22.30 9.72
N ILE A 226 -19.21 21.93 9.43
CA ILE A 226 -18.05 22.83 9.55
C ILE A 226 -17.68 23.31 8.14
N ARG A 227 -17.58 24.62 7.95
CA ARG A 227 -17.10 25.22 6.71
C ARG A 227 -15.61 24.97 6.57
N TYR A 228 -15.24 24.21 5.55
CA TYR A 228 -13.85 23.97 5.20
C TYR A 228 -13.28 25.18 4.44
N GLU A 229 -12.13 25.65 4.86
CA GLU A 229 -11.30 26.58 4.08
C GLU A 229 -10.22 25.78 3.36
N PRO A 230 -9.95 26.06 2.06
CA PRO A 230 -8.99 25.31 1.27
C PRO A 230 -7.54 25.64 1.70
N LEU A 231 -7.17 25.18 2.88
CA LEU A 231 -5.84 25.29 3.46
C LEU A 231 -5.16 23.95 3.42
N HIS A 232 -3.85 23.94 3.20
CA HIS A 232 -3.05 22.76 3.49
C HIS A 232 -2.96 22.59 5.02
N LEU A 233 -3.24 21.37 5.48
CA LEU A 233 -3.23 21.04 6.91
C LEU A 233 -2.25 19.90 7.17
N THR A 234 -1.33 20.13 8.11
CA THR A 234 -0.36 19.10 8.53
C THR A 234 -1.08 17.86 9.07
N PRO A 235 -0.73 16.64 8.63
CA PRO A 235 -1.32 15.42 9.16
C PRO A 235 -1.13 15.26 10.67
N GLY A 236 -2.16 14.77 11.38
CA GLY A 236 -2.14 14.57 12.83
C GLY A 236 -1.96 13.09 13.21
N TYR A 237 -0.85 12.74 13.83
CA TYR A 237 -0.53 11.35 14.22
C TYR A 237 -0.78 11.05 15.70
N ASP A 238 -1.09 12.05 16.52
CA ASP A 238 -1.17 11.91 17.98
C ASP A 238 -2.26 10.95 18.46
N SER A 239 -3.33 10.78 17.68
CA SER A 239 -4.45 9.89 18.00
C SER A 239 -4.25 8.46 17.45
N LEU A 240 -3.14 8.19 16.78
CA LEU A 240 -2.82 6.88 16.18
C LEU A 240 -1.79 6.15 17.05
N PRO A 241 -1.84 4.81 17.13
CA PRO A 241 -0.89 4.02 17.93
C PRO A 241 0.46 3.84 17.21
N ILE A 242 1.14 4.96 16.89
CA ILE A 242 2.33 4.98 16.02
C ILE A 242 3.52 4.13 16.51
N ARG A 243 3.53 3.75 17.79
CA ARG A 243 4.60 2.93 18.40
C ARG A 243 4.28 1.45 18.46
N ASP A 244 3.05 1.05 18.10
CA ASP A 244 2.57 -0.33 18.23
C ASP A 244 2.61 -1.11 16.90
N TYR A 245 2.94 -0.42 15.81
CA TYR A 245 3.09 -1.05 14.50
C TYR A 245 4.32 -1.99 14.45
N PHE A 246 4.26 -2.99 13.58
CA PHE A 246 5.35 -3.96 13.39
C PHE A 246 6.53 -3.33 12.63
N ALA A 247 7.23 -2.46 13.33
CA ALA A 247 8.34 -1.66 12.83
C ALA A 247 9.31 -1.34 13.97
N PRO A 248 10.59 -1.05 13.69
CA PRO A 248 11.61 -0.82 14.72
C PRO A 248 11.43 0.50 15.50
N GLY A 249 10.41 1.24 15.16
CA GLY A 249 9.99 2.52 15.73
C GLY A 249 8.97 3.18 14.81
N PRO A 250 8.48 4.38 15.11
CA PRO A 250 7.49 5.05 14.29
C PRO A 250 8.00 5.26 12.85
N ILE A 251 7.29 4.69 11.87
CA ILE A 251 7.44 5.02 10.44
C ILE A 251 6.28 5.93 10.10
N LEU A 252 6.55 7.14 9.59
CA LEU A 252 5.50 8.09 9.24
C LEU A 252 5.30 8.14 7.73
N PRO A 253 4.14 7.68 7.23
CA PRO A 253 3.76 7.86 5.84
C PRO A 253 3.31 9.30 5.59
N TYR A 254 3.77 9.93 4.51
CA TYR A 254 3.40 11.28 4.10
C TYR A 254 3.20 11.34 2.59
N SER A 255 2.14 11.99 2.12
CA SER A 255 1.90 12.25 0.70
C SER A 255 2.11 13.73 0.41
N SER A 256 3.06 14.05 -0.48
CA SER A 256 3.29 15.42 -0.94
C SER A 256 2.41 15.81 -2.12
N SER A 257 1.73 14.82 -2.70
CA SER A 257 0.84 15.01 -3.85
C SER A 257 -0.22 13.92 -3.94
N THR A 258 -1.28 14.20 -4.69
CA THR A 258 -2.22 13.19 -5.20
C THR A 258 -1.99 13.02 -6.71
N GLY A 259 -2.30 11.83 -7.25
CA GLY A 259 -2.04 11.50 -8.64
C GLY A 259 -0.53 11.33 -8.94
N CYS A 260 -0.15 11.46 -10.21
CA CYS A 260 1.23 11.31 -10.67
C CYS A 260 1.61 12.46 -11.61
N TYR A 261 2.75 13.13 -11.35
CA TYR A 261 3.19 14.26 -12.16
C TYR A 261 3.48 13.90 -13.62
N TRP A 262 3.83 12.63 -13.90
CA TRP A 262 4.03 12.16 -15.26
C TRP A 262 2.71 11.94 -16.01
N ASN A 263 1.78 11.25 -15.43
CA ASN A 263 0.40 11.00 -15.88
C ASN A 263 0.24 10.64 -17.37
N ARG A 264 1.22 9.96 -17.99
CA ARG A 264 1.20 9.58 -19.42
C ARG A 264 1.17 8.09 -19.67
N CYS A 265 1.59 7.28 -18.69
CA CYS A 265 1.71 5.82 -18.85
C CYS A 265 0.36 5.20 -19.23
N SER A 266 0.30 4.48 -20.36
CA SER A 266 -0.93 3.92 -20.90
C SER A 266 -1.53 2.82 -20.00
N PHE A 267 -0.69 2.08 -19.29
CA PHE A 267 -1.06 0.98 -18.42
C PHE A 267 -1.54 1.40 -17.02
N CYS A 268 -1.41 2.69 -16.67
CA CYS A 268 -1.52 3.13 -15.29
C CYS A 268 -2.99 3.29 -14.85
N PRO A 269 -3.41 2.68 -13.72
CA PRO A 269 -4.74 2.87 -13.14
C PRO A 269 -5.05 4.33 -12.81
N GLU A 270 -4.08 5.11 -12.31
CA GLU A 270 -4.24 6.54 -12.02
C GLU A 270 -4.73 7.33 -13.22
N ARG A 271 -4.12 7.05 -14.40
CA ARG A 271 -4.55 7.67 -15.66
C ARG A 271 -5.92 7.16 -16.11
N ALA A 272 -6.17 5.85 -15.95
CA ALA A 272 -7.44 5.25 -16.33
C ALA A 272 -8.61 5.80 -15.51
N GLU A 273 -8.40 6.10 -14.23
CA GLU A 273 -9.38 6.72 -13.33
C GLU A 273 -9.47 8.24 -13.50
N GLY A 274 -8.58 8.85 -14.28
CA GLY A 274 -8.57 10.30 -14.48
C GLY A 274 -8.13 11.09 -13.25
N ASN A 275 -7.28 10.51 -12.39
CA ASN A 275 -6.80 11.16 -11.18
C ASN A 275 -5.91 12.36 -11.52
N PRO A 276 -6.28 13.60 -11.13
CA PRO A 276 -5.46 14.77 -11.37
C PRO A 276 -4.19 14.74 -10.53
N TYR A 277 -3.11 15.27 -11.04
CA TYR A 277 -1.94 15.56 -10.22
C TYR A 277 -2.15 16.90 -9.48
N ILE A 278 -2.16 16.85 -8.16
CA ILE A 278 -2.26 18.00 -7.27
C ILE A 278 -1.12 17.91 -6.28
N ALA A 279 -0.17 18.81 -6.37
CA ALA A 279 0.98 18.88 -5.46
C ALA A 279 0.74 19.89 -4.35
N ILE A 280 1.19 19.55 -3.15
CA ILE A 280 1.36 20.52 -2.05
C ILE A 280 2.61 21.36 -2.37
N PRO A 281 2.60 22.68 -2.14
CA PRO A 281 3.79 23.51 -2.31
C PRO A 281 4.99 22.91 -1.56
N THR A 282 6.14 22.83 -2.23
CA THR A 282 7.32 22.13 -1.71
C THR A 282 7.78 22.67 -0.35
N ASP A 283 7.70 23.98 -0.13
CA ASP A 283 8.07 24.60 1.16
C ASP A 283 7.12 24.18 2.29
N GLU A 284 5.83 24.02 2.01
CA GLU A 284 4.86 23.51 2.96
C GLU A 284 5.13 22.02 3.29
N VAL A 285 5.48 21.21 2.28
CA VAL A 285 5.88 19.81 2.49
C VAL A 285 7.10 19.72 3.41
N ILE A 286 8.14 20.52 3.15
CA ILE A 286 9.35 20.52 3.99
C ILE A 286 9.04 21.00 5.41
N HIS A 287 8.21 22.04 5.56
CA HIS A 287 7.75 22.51 6.86
C HIS A 287 7.03 21.42 7.64
N ASP A 288 6.06 20.74 7.02
CA ASP A 288 5.33 19.62 7.62
C ASP A 288 6.25 18.49 8.05
N LEU A 289 7.12 18.05 7.16
CA LEU A 289 8.02 16.93 7.43
C LEU A 289 8.95 17.24 8.60
N LEU A 290 9.54 18.45 8.67
CA LEU A 290 10.41 18.86 9.77
C LEU A 290 9.60 18.95 11.08
N HIS A 291 8.38 19.52 11.06
CA HIS A 291 7.49 19.56 12.21
C HIS A 291 7.14 18.16 12.72
N LEU A 292 6.77 17.24 11.79
CA LEU A 292 6.42 15.86 12.13
C LEU A 292 7.63 15.08 12.68
N VAL A 293 8.81 15.29 12.12
CA VAL A 293 10.06 14.68 12.62
C VAL A 293 10.35 15.17 14.04
N ASP A 294 10.24 16.46 14.29
CA ASP A 294 10.47 17.01 15.63
C ASP A 294 9.45 16.48 16.64
N LYS A 295 8.16 16.47 16.29
CA LYS A 295 7.08 16.08 17.18
C LYS A 295 7.00 14.58 17.44
N GLN A 296 7.08 13.75 16.39
CA GLN A 296 6.82 12.30 16.46
C GLN A 296 8.09 11.47 16.63
N LYS A 297 9.28 12.04 16.36
CA LYS A 297 10.58 11.38 16.42
C LYS A 297 10.58 10.05 15.67
N PRO A 298 10.19 10.03 14.37
CA PRO A 298 10.14 8.80 13.58
C PRO A 298 11.55 8.24 13.36
N VAL A 299 11.60 6.93 13.10
CA VAL A 299 12.82 6.26 12.67
C VAL A 299 12.97 6.29 11.16
N LEU A 300 11.88 6.58 10.42
CA LEU A 300 11.83 6.55 8.96
C LEU A 300 10.61 7.34 8.46
N ILE A 301 10.78 8.08 7.37
CA ILE A 301 9.66 8.68 6.61
C ILE A 301 9.40 7.83 5.37
N HIS A 302 8.13 7.50 5.12
CA HIS A 302 7.65 6.89 3.91
C HIS A 302 6.92 7.93 3.05
N LEU A 303 7.53 8.36 1.94
CA LEU A 303 6.88 9.23 0.97
C LEU A 303 5.96 8.40 0.09
N LEU A 304 4.64 8.62 0.20
CA LEU A 304 3.60 7.79 -0.44
C LEU A 304 3.24 8.21 -1.86
N ASP A 305 3.91 9.22 -2.38
CA ASP A 305 3.66 9.73 -3.72
C ASP A 305 3.77 8.60 -4.77
N ASN A 306 2.90 8.60 -5.77
CA ASN A 306 3.02 7.67 -6.91
C ASN A 306 4.37 7.79 -7.63
N ALA A 307 4.99 8.97 -7.53
CA ALA A 307 6.38 9.25 -7.84
C ALA A 307 6.77 10.57 -7.18
N ILE A 308 7.77 10.55 -6.30
CA ILE A 308 8.34 11.75 -5.68
C ILE A 308 8.82 12.70 -6.79
N SER A 309 8.39 13.95 -6.74
CA SER A 309 8.80 14.92 -7.76
C SER A 309 10.29 15.27 -7.66
N PRO A 310 10.98 15.53 -8.76
CA PRO A 310 12.37 15.98 -8.73
C PRO A 310 12.59 17.26 -7.90
N SER A 311 11.61 18.18 -7.89
CA SER A 311 11.63 19.38 -7.06
C SER A 311 11.63 19.07 -5.57
N LEU A 312 10.81 18.12 -5.11
CA LEU A 312 10.81 17.71 -3.72
C LEU A 312 12.11 17.00 -3.34
N MET A 313 12.63 16.10 -4.19
CA MET A 313 13.94 15.47 -3.93
C MET A 313 15.04 16.50 -3.77
N LYS A 314 15.07 17.54 -4.62
CA LYS A 314 16.04 18.64 -4.52
C LYS A 314 15.86 19.43 -3.21
N ALA A 315 14.64 19.78 -2.84
CA ALA A 315 14.37 20.53 -1.61
C ALA A 315 14.77 19.72 -0.35
N ILE A 316 14.57 18.40 -0.35
CA ILE A 316 15.04 17.53 0.75
C ILE A 316 16.58 17.50 0.80
N CYS A 317 17.28 17.55 -0.35
CA CYS A 317 18.75 17.67 -0.36
C CYS A 317 19.22 19.01 0.20
N GLU A 318 18.53 20.10 -0.10
CA GLU A 318 18.84 21.45 0.39
C GLU A 318 18.50 21.63 1.88
N ARG A 319 17.45 20.95 2.35
CA ARG A 319 16.97 20.98 3.74
C ARG A 319 16.71 19.57 4.26
N PRO A 320 17.77 18.83 4.66
CA PRO A 320 17.66 17.45 5.12
C PRO A 320 16.71 17.29 6.30
N LEU A 321 15.91 16.21 6.29
CA LEU A 321 14.89 15.95 7.30
C LEU A 321 15.45 15.50 8.65
N GLY A 322 16.74 15.14 8.71
CA GLY A 322 17.39 14.61 9.92
C GLY A 322 17.01 13.17 10.27
N VAL A 323 16.23 12.51 9.43
CA VAL A 323 15.85 11.09 9.55
C VAL A 323 15.88 10.43 8.19
N PRO A 324 16.07 9.11 8.11
CA PRO A 324 15.99 8.37 6.85
C PRO A 324 14.61 8.49 6.21
N TRP A 325 14.59 8.38 4.87
CA TRP A 325 13.35 8.39 4.10
C TRP A 325 13.44 7.46 2.89
N TYR A 326 12.29 7.05 2.36
CA TYR A 326 12.16 6.26 1.14
C TYR A 326 10.83 6.53 0.45
N GLY A 327 10.69 6.11 -0.80
CA GLY A 327 9.44 6.18 -1.56
C GLY A 327 9.61 5.83 -3.02
N PHE A 328 8.54 6.00 -3.80
CA PHE A 328 8.57 5.76 -5.23
C PHE A 328 9.20 6.94 -5.98
N ALA A 329 10.08 6.62 -6.93
CA ALA A 329 10.65 7.59 -7.87
C ALA A 329 10.61 7.04 -9.29
N ARG A 330 10.61 7.96 -10.26
CA ARG A 330 10.84 7.62 -11.65
C ARG A 330 12.34 7.68 -11.93
N MET A 331 12.83 6.82 -12.82
CA MET A 331 14.18 6.94 -13.37
C MET A 331 14.21 8.15 -14.30
N THR A 332 14.60 9.30 -13.76
CA THR A 332 14.60 10.60 -14.45
C THR A 332 16.02 11.15 -14.56
N HIS A 333 16.24 12.05 -15.49
CA HIS A 333 17.54 12.63 -15.77
C HIS A 333 18.30 13.15 -14.54
N PRO A 334 17.70 13.81 -13.51
CA PRO A 334 18.45 14.18 -12.30
C PRO A 334 19.14 13.01 -11.59
N LEU A 335 18.60 11.79 -11.67
CA LEU A 335 19.23 10.61 -11.07
C LEU A 335 20.39 10.02 -11.90
N THR A 336 20.62 10.52 -13.12
CA THR A 336 21.82 10.17 -13.90
C THR A 336 23.05 10.97 -13.46
N ASP A 337 22.87 11.98 -12.60
CA ASP A 337 23.97 12.73 -11.97
C ASP A 337 24.41 12.03 -10.68
N PRO A 338 25.68 11.55 -10.61
CA PRO A 338 26.22 10.92 -9.41
C PRO A 338 26.24 11.84 -8.19
N ASP A 339 26.52 13.14 -8.37
CA ASP A 339 26.58 14.10 -7.27
C ASP A 339 25.20 14.35 -6.66
N PHE A 340 24.16 14.35 -7.50
CA PHE A 340 22.79 14.41 -7.01
C PHE A 340 22.40 13.16 -6.23
N CYS A 341 22.77 11.96 -6.69
CA CYS A 341 22.55 10.71 -5.95
C CYS A 341 23.28 10.70 -4.60
N GLN A 342 24.51 11.19 -4.55
CA GLN A 342 25.26 11.36 -3.29
C GLN A 342 24.57 12.38 -2.36
N SER A 343 24.00 13.44 -2.91
CA SER A 343 23.25 14.43 -2.13
C SER A 343 21.97 13.85 -1.56
N LEU A 344 21.23 13.04 -2.34
CA LEU A 344 20.08 12.28 -1.86
C LEU A 344 20.47 11.34 -0.70
N ARG A 345 21.60 10.64 -0.82
CA ARG A 345 22.08 9.78 0.26
C ARG A 345 22.36 10.57 1.53
N ARG A 346 23.10 11.67 1.41
CA ARG A 346 23.38 12.56 2.55
C ARG A 346 22.13 13.16 3.17
N SER A 347 21.06 13.35 2.41
CA SER A 347 19.78 13.82 2.92
C SER A 347 18.95 12.74 3.63
N GLY A 348 19.45 11.49 3.68
CA GLY A 348 18.79 10.38 4.36
C GLY A 348 18.02 9.42 3.44
N CYS A 349 18.13 9.53 2.10
CA CYS A 349 17.48 8.57 1.21
C CYS A 349 18.04 7.15 1.44
N ALA A 350 17.24 6.25 2.00
CA ALA A 350 17.63 4.88 2.29
C ALA A 350 17.33 3.93 1.13
N MET A 351 16.21 4.14 0.43
CA MET A 351 15.75 3.28 -0.66
C MET A 351 14.89 4.07 -1.64
N LEU A 352 14.98 3.75 -2.94
CA LEU A 352 14.03 4.19 -3.95
C LEU A 352 13.33 3.00 -4.61
N GLN A 353 12.00 3.10 -4.70
CA GLN A 353 11.15 2.18 -5.44
C GLN A 353 11.01 2.70 -6.87
N LEU A 354 11.48 1.93 -7.84
CA LEU A 354 11.71 2.39 -9.21
C LEU A 354 10.84 1.60 -10.20
N GLY A 355 9.86 2.26 -10.81
CA GLY A 355 9.07 1.65 -11.87
C GLY A 355 9.84 1.64 -13.19
N LEU A 356 10.59 0.57 -13.47
CA LEU A 356 11.24 0.34 -14.77
C LEU A 356 10.23 -0.18 -15.79
N GLU A 357 9.39 -1.13 -15.39
CA GLU A 357 8.37 -1.86 -16.11
C GLU A 357 8.93 -2.84 -17.15
N SER A 358 9.82 -2.43 -18.06
CA SER A 358 10.41 -3.26 -19.10
C SER A 358 11.89 -2.93 -19.35
N GLY A 359 12.66 -3.92 -19.75
CA GLY A 359 14.03 -3.74 -20.26
C GLY A 359 14.08 -3.70 -21.79
N ASP A 360 12.97 -3.43 -22.47
CA ASP A 360 12.87 -3.24 -23.90
C ASP A 360 12.41 -1.80 -24.20
N GLN A 361 13.20 -1.03 -24.96
CA GLN A 361 12.91 0.37 -25.24
C GLN A 361 11.60 0.55 -26.03
N THR A 362 11.34 -0.33 -27.01
CA THR A 362 10.12 -0.26 -27.81
C THR A 362 8.86 -0.45 -26.95
N VAL A 363 8.93 -1.34 -25.95
CA VAL A 363 7.84 -1.52 -24.98
C VAL A 363 7.66 -0.27 -24.14
N LEU A 364 8.74 0.33 -23.61
CA LEU A 364 8.68 1.57 -22.79
C LEU A 364 8.08 2.74 -23.58
N ASP A 365 8.46 2.88 -24.84
CA ASP A 365 7.96 3.96 -25.73
C ASP A 365 6.46 3.79 -26.01
N ASN A 366 6.02 2.56 -26.35
CA ASN A 366 4.60 2.26 -26.56
C ASN A 366 3.76 2.45 -25.28
N LEU A 367 4.31 2.15 -24.12
CA LEU A 367 3.68 2.39 -22.83
C LEU A 367 3.68 3.86 -22.40
N GLN A 368 4.31 4.74 -23.16
CA GLN A 368 4.53 6.15 -22.83
C GLN A 368 5.18 6.33 -21.46
N LYS A 369 6.05 5.38 -21.09
CA LYS A 369 6.72 5.38 -19.80
C LYS A 369 7.70 6.56 -19.68
N GLY A 370 8.31 7.00 -20.78
CA GLY A 370 9.27 8.12 -20.82
C GLY A 370 10.52 7.82 -19.99
N ILE A 371 11.06 6.62 -20.15
CA ILE A 371 12.35 6.18 -19.61
C ILE A 371 13.21 5.72 -20.76
N ASP A 372 14.43 6.21 -20.81
CA ASP A 372 15.49 5.71 -21.66
C ASP A 372 16.28 4.62 -20.92
N LEU A 373 16.63 3.52 -21.58
CA LEU A 373 17.31 2.39 -20.94
C LEU A 373 18.78 2.68 -20.62
N GLU A 374 19.43 3.61 -21.33
CA GLU A 374 20.80 4.04 -21.01
C GLU A 374 20.76 4.90 -19.74
N ASP A 375 19.80 5.84 -19.64
CA ASP A 375 19.55 6.61 -18.43
C ASP A 375 19.22 5.67 -17.26
N ALA A 376 18.34 4.69 -17.45
CA ALA A 376 17.98 3.70 -16.42
C ALA A 376 19.21 2.92 -15.92
N SER A 377 20.11 2.54 -16.83
CA SER A 377 21.36 1.87 -16.48
C SER A 377 22.29 2.76 -15.64
N SER A 378 22.37 4.04 -15.99
CA SER A 378 23.14 5.05 -15.24
C SER A 378 22.55 5.31 -13.86
N VAL A 379 21.22 5.46 -13.78
CA VAL A 379 20.47 5.62 -12.50
C VAL A 379 20.75 4.45 -11.55
N LEU A 380 20.62 3.20 -12.03
CA LEU A 380 20.83 2.02 -11.19
C LEU A 380 22.27 1.98 -10.65
N ARG A 381 23.28 2.28 -11.48
CA ARG A 381 24.68 2.34 -11.08
C ARG A 381 24.93 3.45 -10.05
N ASN A 382 24.47 4.67 -10.32
CA ASN A 382 24.68 5.82 -9.44
C ASN A 382 24.04 5.66 -8.07
N LEU A 383 22.81 5.11 -8.02
CA LEU A 383 22.15 4.81 -6.74
C LEU A 383 22.90 3.74 -5.94
N LYS A 384 23.40 2.68 -6.61
CA LYS A 384 24.27 1.69 -5.96
C LYS A 384 25.54 2.32 -5.39
N GLU A 385 26.24 3.14 -6.18
CA GLU A 385 27.49 3.81 -5.76
C GLU A 385 27.24 4.81 -4.64
N ALA A 386 26.08 5.46 -4.61
CA ALA A 386 25.65 6.31 -3.51
C ALA A 386 25.20 5.52 -2.26
N GLY A 387 25.05 4.20 -2.32
CA GLY A 387 24.58 3.38 -1.21
C GLY A 387 23.08 3.48 -0.97
N ILE A 388 22.30 3.89 -1.98
CA ILE A 388 20.83 3.91 -1.94
C ILE A 388 20.30 2.57 -2.46
N ALA A 389 19.50 1.88 -1.65
CA ALA A 389 18.89 0.61 -2.07
C ALA A 389 17.84 0.83 -3.17
N THR A 390 17.75 -0.11 -4.11
CA THR A 390 16.79 -0.04 -5.21
C THR A 390 15.78 -1.18 -5.12
N TYR A 391 14.51 -0.85 -5.28
CA TYR A 391 13.44 -1.82 -5.44
C TYR A 391 12.81 -1.61 -6.81
N VAL A 392 13.13 -2.49 -7.77
CA VAL A 392 12.74 -2.33 -9.18
C VAL A 392 11.44 -3.07 -9.45
N TYR A 393 10.50 -2.38 -10.08
CA TYR A 393 9.19 -2.90 -10.48
C TYR A 393 9.20 -3.23 -11.97
N LEU A 394 8.80 -4.46 -12.31
CA LEU A 394 8.65 -4.97 -13.66
C LEU A 394 7.21 -5.38 -13.92
N LEU A 395 6.72 -5.10 -15.13
CA LEU A 395 5.35 -5.36 -15.54
C LEU A 395 5.33 -6.17 -16.83
N PHE A 396 4.97 -7.43 -16.74
CA PHE A 396 4.94 -8.37 -17.86
C PHE A 396 3.55 -8.54 -18.45
N GLY A 397 3.48 -8.74 -19.76
CA GLY A 397 2.23 -9.01 -20.48
C GLY A 397 1.44 -7.76 -20.82
N THR A 398 2.10 -6.62 -20.93
CA THR A 398 1.51 -5.41 -21.52
C THR A 398 1.30 -5.60 -23.03
N PRO A 399 0.31 -4.93 -23.66
CA PRO A 399 -0.01 -5.15 -25.08
C PRO A 399 1.18 -5.11 -26.06
N PRO A 400 2.16 -4.19 -25.92
CA PRO A 400 3.33 -4.14 -26.81
C PRO A 400 4.38 -5.24 -26.53
N GLU A 401 4.32 -5.94 -25.39
CA GLU A 401 5.31 -6.96 -25.02
C GLU A 401 4.97 -8.31 -25.64
N GLY A 402 5.98 -9.08 -26.01
CA GLY A 402 5.91 -10.50 -26.36
C GLY A 402 7.08 -11.27 -25.74
N PRO A 403 7.28 -12.55 -26.08
CA PRO A 403 8.36 -13.36 -25.51
C PRO A 403 9.76 -12.80 -25.76
N VAL A 404 9.98 -12.12 -26.89
CA VAL A 404 11.28 -11.53 -27.24
C VAL A 404 11.59 -10.35 -26.33
N GLU A 405 10.65 -9.43 -26.18
CA GLU A 405 10.79 -8.23 -25.35
C GLU A 405 10.89 -8.61 -23.85
N ALA A 406 10.15 -9.65 -23.42
CA ALA A 406 10.26 -10.18 -22.05
C ALA A 406 11.66 -10.74 -21.76
N ARG A 407 12.32 -11.39 -22.74
CA ARG A 407 13.71 -11.84 -22.59
C ARG A 407 14.71 -10.69 -22.56
N ARG A 408 14.50 -9.63 -23.34
CA ARG A 408 15.31 -8.41 -23.23
C ARG A 408 15.19 -7.77 -21.83
N THR A 409 14.00 -7.83 -21.24
CA THR A 409 13.79 -7.41 -19.84
C THR A 409 14.60 -8.30 -18.88
N LEU A 410 14.59 -9.61 -19.07
CA LEU A 410 15.43 -10.54 -18.31
C LEU A 410 16.92 -10.20 -18.46
N GLU A 411 17.40 -10.00 -19.68
CA GLU A 411 18.81 -9.65 -19.98
C GLU A 411 19.21 -8.31 -19.32
N PHE A 412 18.34 -7.29 -19.38
CA PHE A 412 18.58 -6.01 -18.71
C PHE A 412 18.74 -6.20 -17.20
N VAL A 413 17.83 -6.92 -16.56
CA VAL A 413 17.89 -7.18 -15.10
C VAL A 413 19.13 -8.00 -14.73
N VAL A 414 19.49 -8.99 -15.55
CA VAL A 414 20.71 -9.78 -15.33
C VAL A 414 21.97 -8.93 -15.43
N ARG A 415 22.04 -7.99 -16.37
CA ARG A 415 23.14 -7.06 -16.53
C ARG A 415 23.31 -6.14 -15.32
N HIS A 416 22.20 -5.74 -14.69
CA HIS A 416 22.19 -4.81 -13.57
C HIS A 416 21.89 -5.47 -12.21
N HIS A 417 22.00 -6.81 -12.12
CA HIS A 417 21.57 -7.58 -10.94
C HIS A 417 22.26 -7.16 -9.63
N ASP A 418 23.45 -6.64 -9.70
CA ASP A 418 24.25 -6.17 -8.56
C ASP A 418 23.85 -4.76 -8.07
N SER A 419 23.12 -4.01 -8.91
CA SER A 419 22.54 -2.70 -8.59
C SER A 419 21.06 -2.79 -8.18
N ILE A 420 20.47 -3.99 -8.22
CA ILE A 420 19.07 -4.23 -7.87
C ILE A 420 19.00 -5.02 -6.56
N ARG A 421 18.43 -4.37 -5.53
CA ARG A 421 18.29 -5.02 -4.24
C ARG A 421 17.07 -5.92 -4.16
N PHE A 422 15.92 -5.44 -4.63
CA PHE A 422 14.66 -6.17 -4.69
C PHE A 422 13.99 -6.04 -6.05
N LEU A 423 13.18 -7.04 -6.40
CA LEU A 423 12.38 -7.08 -7.63
C LEU A 423 10.91 -7.30 -7.30
N ASN A 424 10.04 -6.46 -7.83
CA ASN A 424 8.61 -6.72 -7.92
C ASN A 424 8.29 -7.22 -9.33
N LEU A 425 7.71 -8.41 -9.43
CA LEU A 425 7.33 -9.04 -10.69
C LEU A 425 5.81 -9.05 -10.81
N ALA A 426 5.26 -8.12 -11.57
CA ALA A 426 3.83 -8.00 -11.80
C ALA A 426 3.44 -8.51 -13.20
N ILE A 427 2.24 -9.08 -13.29
CA ILE A 427 1.58 -9.38 -14.58
C ILE A 427 0.53 -8.32 -14.81
N PHE A 428 0.55 -7.72 -15.98
CA PHE A 428 -0.37 -6.64 -16.35
C PHE A 428 -1.84 -7.08 -16.22
N ASN A 429 -2.60 -6.24 -15.59
CA ASN A 429 -4.06 -6.28 -15.56
C ASN A 429 -4.56 -5.03 -16.26
N MET A 430 -5.36 -5.19 -17.31
CA MET A 430 -5.88 -4.06 -18.09
C MET A 430 -6.95 -3.31 -17.30
N PRO A 431 -6.74 -2.03 -16.97
CA PRO A 431 -7.79 -1.22 -16.33
C PRO A 431 -9.02 -1.10 -17.23
N ILE A 432 -10.22 -1.33 -16.68
CA ILE A 432 -11.48 -1.36 -17.45
C ILE A 432 -11.70 -0.07 -18.26
N TYR A 433 -11.31 1.08 -17.72
CA TYR A 433 -11.50 2.39 -18.33
C TYR A 433 -10.22 2.96 -18.96
N GLY A 434 -9.16 2.14 -19.03
CA GLY A 434 -7.89 2.52 -19.64
C GLY A 434 -8.01 2.80 -21.13
N PRO A 435 -7.10 3.61 -21.71
CA PRO A 435 -7.08 3.90 -23.14
C PRO A 435 -7.02 2.63 -23.99
N GLU A 436 -6.26 1.63 -23.56
CA GLU A 436 -6.08 0.36 -24.27
C GLU A 436 -7.33 -0.51 -24.25
N ALA A 437 -8.09 -0.52 -23.16
CA ALA A 437 -9.33 -1.28 -23.05
C ALA A 437 -10.41 -0.79 -24.05
N ARG A 438 -10.34 0.46 -24.50
CA ARG A 438 -11.23 1.02 -25.53
C ARG A 438 -10.86 0.60 -26.96
N GLN A 439 -9.63 0.15 -27.16
CA GLN A 439 -9.06 -0.18 -28.48
C GLN A 439 -8.96 -1.69 -28.71
N MET A 440 -9.16 -2.49 -27.68
CA MET A 440 -9.00 -3.95 -27.72
C MET A 440 -10.30 -4.67 -27.42
N GLU A 441 -10.43 -5.87 -27.94
CA GLU A 441 -11.49 -6.78 -27.53
C GLU A 441 -11.23 -7.26 -26.11
N THR A 442 -12.14 -6.90 -25.19
CA THR A 442 -12.01 -7.18 -23.75
C THR A 442 -13.05 -8.18 -23.28
N LYS A 443 -12.68 -8.98 -22.30
CA LYS A 443 -13.54 -9.98 -21.64
C LYS A 443 -13.52 -9.73 -20.13
N THR A 444 -14.63 -9.99 -19.46
CA THR A 444 -14.69 -9.87 -17.99
C THR A 444 -13.58 -10.72 -17.36
N PHE A 445 -12.69 -10.06 -16.60
CA PHE A 445 -11.58 -10.74 -15.94
C PHE A 445 -11.98 -11.28 -14.57
N TYR A 446 -12.66 -10.45 -13.78
CA TYR A 446 -13.31 -10.86 -12.54
C TYR A 446 -14.83 -10.76 -12.73
N GLU A 447 -15.56 -11.79 -12.34
CA GLU A 447 -17.02 -11.76 -12.34
C GLU A 447 -17.52 -10.88 -11.19
N GLY A 448 -17.55 -9.56 -11.38
CA GLY A 448 -18.03 -8.64 -10.36
C GLY A 448 -18.27 -7.24 -10.93
N ASP A 449 -19.36 -6.64 -10.49
CA ASP A 449 -19.78 -5.28 -10.84
C ASP A 449 -18.83 -4.20 -10.30
N LEU A 450 -17.97 -4.57 -9.34
CA LEU A 450 -16.96 -3.70 -8.74
C LEU A 450 -15.53 -3.99 -9.24
N SER A 451 -15.35 -4.78 -10.30
CA SER A 451 -14.03 -5.10 -10.87
C SER A 451 -13.34 -3.88 -11.45
N PHE A 452 -12.02 -3.73 -11.24
CA PHE A 452 -11.19 -2.66 -11.77
C PHE A 452 -10.48 -3.03 -13.07
N TYR A 453 -10.40 -4.33 -13.34
CA TYR A 453 -9.62 -4.88 -14.44
C TYR A 453 -10.47 -5.77 -15.32
N THR A 454 -10.08 -5.85 -16.59
CA THR A 454 -10.68 -6.74 -17.59
C THR A 454 -9.64 -7.64 -18.21
N SER A 455 -10.05 -8.78 -18.73
CA SER A 455 -9.23 -9.65 -19.58
C SER A 455 -9.26 -9.16 -21.02
N PHE A 456 -8.20 -9.43 -21.78
CA PHE A 456 -8.07 -9.09 -23.18
C PHE A 456 -7.34 -10.19 -23.95
N ASP A 457 -7.59 -10.28 -25.26
CA ASP A 457 -6.83 -11.15 -26.13
C ASP A 457 -5.54 -10.43 -26.52
N HIS A 458 -4.39 -11.00 -26.10
CA HIS A 458 -3.10 -10.33 -26.24
C HIS A 458 -2.67 -10.25 -27.70
N PRO A 459 -2.32 -9.05 -28.25
CA PRO A 459 -2.04 -8.85 -29.69
C PRO A 459 -0.92 -9.76 -30.23
N LYS A 460 0.08 -10.06 -29.41
CA LYS A 460 1.21 -10.94 -29.75
C LYS A 460 1.02 -12.39 -29.28
N GLY A 461 -0.19 -12.80 -28.89
CA GLY A 461 -0.47 -14.14 -28.38
C GLY A 461 0.27 -14.49 -27.08
N TRP A 462 0.76 -13.46 -26.33
CA TRP A 462 1.48 -13.58 -25.07
C TRP A 462 0.48 -13.72 -23.91
N SER A 463 -0.14 -14.90 -23.81
CA SER A 463 -1.20 -15.17 -22.84
C SER A 463 -0.67 -15.19 -21.39
N ARG A 464 -1.55 -14.94 -20.41
CA ARG A 464 -1.20 -15.02 -18.97
C ARG A 464 -0.54 -16.35 -18.58
N GLN A 465 -0.95 -17.45 -19.20
CA GLN A 465 -0.33 -18.76 -18.97
C GLN A 465 1.12 -18.80 -19.46
N ARG A 466 1.40 -18.29 -20.66
CA ARG A 466 2.76 -18.20 -21.22
C ARG A 466 3.64 -17.25 -20.41
N ILE A 467 3.10 -16.12 -19.95
CA ILE A 467 3.80 -15.19 -19.08
C ILE A 467 4.19 -15.87 -17.76
N ARG A 468 3.26 -16.56 -17.09
CA ARG A 468 3.56 -17.33 -15.87
C ARG A 468 4.64 -18.38 -16.11
N GLN A 469 4.56 -19.12 -17.23
CA GLN A 469 5.59 -20.11 -17.59
C GLN A 469 6.97 -19.46 -17.77
N PHE A 470 7.06 -18.33 -18.45
CA PHE A 470 8.30 -17.58 -18.59
C PHE A 470 8.83 -17.11 -17.23
N LEU A 471 7.99 -16.48 -16.41
CA LEU A 471 8.39 -16.04 -15.07
C LEU A 471 8.90 -17.19 -14.21
N ASP A 472 8.22 -18.34 -14.23
CA ASP A 472 8.54 -19.47 -13.35
C ASP A 472 9.70 -20.34 -13.88
N LYS A 473 9.84 -20.49 -15.21
CA LYS A 473 10.81 -21.41 -15.80
C LYS A 473 12.08 -20.74 -16.30
N GLU A 474 12.01 -19.48 -16.75
CA GLU A 474 13.15 -18.75 -17.28
C GLU A 474 13.63 -17.69 -16.29
N LEU A 475 12.79 -16.66 -15.96
CA LEU A 475 13.22 -15.51 -15.18
C LEU A 475 13.62 -15.87 -13.74
N ARG A 476 12.72 -16.49 -12.98
CA ARG A 476 12.96 -16.80 -11.55
C ARG A 476 14.06 -17.83 -11.33
N ARG A 477 14.35 -18.66 -12.35
CA ARG A 477 15.42 -19.66 -12.30
C ARG A 477 16.79 -19.15 -12.69
N HIS A 478 16.85 -17.96 -13.29
CA HIS A 478 18.15 -17.37 -13.63
C HIS A 478 18.96 -17.13 -12.35
N PRO A 479 20.24 -17.58 -12.24
CA PRO A 479 21.00 -17.56 -11.00
C PRO A 479 21.04 -16.18 -10.32
N ASN A 480 21.33 -15.12 -11.07
CA ASN A 480 21.40 -13.75 -10.55
C ASN A 480 20.06 -13.24 -10.03
N ILE A 481 18.95 -13.58 -10.73
CA ILE A 481 17.60 -13.16 -10.31
C ILE A 481 17.13 -13.97 -9.11
N ALA A 482 17.39 -15.27 -9.07
CA ALA A 482 17.06 -16.10 -7.94
C ALA A 482 17.72 -15.60 -6.63
N LEU A 483 18.93 -15.04 -6.70
CA LEU A 483 19.61 -14.40 -5.57
C LEU A 483 18.85 -13.17 -5.08
N ILE A 484 18.36 -12.31 -5.98
CA ILE A 484 17.56 -11.14 -5.62
C ILE A 484 16.25 -11.57 -4.97
N LEU A 485 15.51 -12.47 -5.62
CA LEU A 485 14.20 -12.92 -5.13
C LEU A 485 14.27 -13.68 -3.79
N ARG A 486 15.40 -14.30 -3.47
CA ARG A 486 15.61 -14.94 -2.16
C ARG A 486 15.72 -13.93 -1.01
N ARG A 487 16.12 -12.71 -1.29
CA ARG A 487 16.23 -11.63 -0.29
C ARG A 487 14.86 -11.01 0.01
N ASP A 488 13.95 -11.02 -0.97
CA ASP A 488 12.64 -10.37 -0.85
C ASP A 488 11.75 -11.12 0.16
N PRO A 489 11.38 -10.51 1.29
CA PRO A 489 10.44 -11.10 2.22
C PRO A 489 9.05 -11.19 1.60
N PRO A 490 8.33 -12.31 1.78
CA PRO A 490 7.13 -12.64 0.99
C PRO A 490 5.91 -11.74 1.21
N VAL A 491 5.94 -10.74 2.11
CA VAL A 491 4.69 -10.08 2.55
C VAL A 491 4.75 -8.57 2.71
N PHE A 492 5.90 -7.97 2.99
CA PHE A 492 6.02 -6.53 3.20
C PHE A 492 6.73 -5.85 2.05
N THR A 493 6.19 -5.93 0.85
CA THR A 493 6.86 -5.46 -0.37
C THR A 493 7.25 -3.98 -0.37
N SER A 494 6.60 -3.11 0.38
CA SER A 494 6.96 -1.69 0.48
C SER A 494 7.71 -1.30 1.77
N ASN A 495 7.83 -2.21 2.75
CA ASN A 495 8.39 -1.91 4.07
C ASN A 495 9.72 -2.58 4.35
N HIS A 496 10.52 -2.82 3.30
CA HIS A 496 11.87 -3.34 3.46
C HIS A 496 12.91 -2.24 3.76
N ALA A 497 12.51 -0.98 3.68
CA ALA A 497 13.39 0.16 3.93
C ALA A 497 14.09 0.13 5.32
N PRO A 498 13.45 -0.36 6.42
CA PRO A 498 14.16 -0.51 7.70
C PRO A 498 15.41 -1.37 7.64
N LEU A 499 15.51 -2.34 6.70
CA LEU A 499 16.71 -3.16 6.50
C LEU A 499 17.94 -2.35 6.05
N PHE A 500 17.73 -1.15 5.50
CA PHE A 500 18.81 -0.29 4.97
C PHE A 500 19.16 0.88 5.88
N VAL A 501 18.31 1.22 6.84
CA VAL A 501 18.55 2.31 7.80
C VAL A 501 19.74 2.00 8.72
N LEU A 502 20.01 0.73 9.00
CA LEU A 502 21.08 0.30 9.89
C LEU A 502 22.49 0.48 9.32
N ASN A 503 22.63 0.47 7.98
CA ASN A 503 23.93 0.62 7.34
C ASN A 503 24.52 2.03 7.55
N ASP A 504 23.73 3.00 8.01
CA ASP A 504 24.17 4.37 8.28
C ASP A 504 24.73 4.56 9.70
N LYS A 505 24.31 3.74 10.68
CA LYS A 505 24.74 3.90 12.10
C LYS A 505 26.11 3.30 12.40
N THR A 506 26.72 2.60 11.45
CA THR A 506 28.08 2.01 11.60
C THR A 506 29.17 2.91 11.06
N ASN A 507 28.84 4.08 10.52
CA ASN A 507 29.81 5.04 9.95
C ASN A 507 29.75 6.45 10.59
N TYR A 508 29.30 6.55 11.85
CA TYR A 508 29.43 7.78 12.66
C TYR A 508 30.16 7.49 13.97
#